data_949db31ba93143ef2bc2cd038769c293
#
_entry.id   949db31ba93143ef2bc2cd038769c293
#
_cell.length_a   1.000
_cell.length_b   1.000
_cell.length_c   1.000
_cell.angle_alpha   90.00
_cell.angle_beta   90.00
_cell.angle_gamma   90.00
#
_symmetry.space_group_name_H-M   'P 1'
#
loop_
_entity.id
_entity.type
_entity.pdbx_description
1 polymer ?
#
loop_
_entity_poly.entity_id
_entity_poly.type
_entity_poly.pdbx_seq_one_letter_code
_entity_poly.pdbx_strand_id
1 'polypeptide(L)'
;MADTNRIAQTIEPSLEAMGYHLVRVVITSGRRATLQVMAERCDDQPMTVEDCAQISRSVSALLDVADPLAGAYTLEISSPGIDRPLVRTEDYDRFQGFEAKIELALPIDGRRRFRGRLLGTSGSSLRLATENGEMQLPLASVARAKLVLTDDLLTAARRNTRQHAPSQPHLRPQKH
;
A
#
# COMPACT_ATOMS: atom_id res chain seq x y z
N MET A 1 -12.47 21.45 1.20
CA MET A 1 -11.37 20.47 1.22
C MET A 1 -11.89 19.18 0.63
N ALA A 2 -11.22 18.63 -0.35
CA ALA A 2 -11.60 17.33 -0.89
C ALA A 2 -11.31 16.26 0.18
N ASP A 3 -12.31 15.43 0.47
CA ASP A 3 -12.20 14.40 1.51
C ASP A 3 -11.66 13.11 0.87
N THR A 4 -10.38 12.82 1.15
CA THR A 4 -9.72 11.60 0.67
C THR A 4 -10.43 10.33 1.13
N ASN A 5 -11.09 10.34 2.30
CA ASN A 5 -11.85 9.22 2.80
C ASN A 5 -13.09 8.97 1.95
N ARG A 6 -13.79 10.04 1.55
CA ARG A 6 -14.95 9.93 0.66
C ARG A 6 -14.55 9.39 -0.72
N ILE A 7 -13.42 9.85 -1.25
CA ILE A 7 -12.89 9.33 -2.52
C ILE A 7 -12.55 7.84 -2.37
N ALA A 8 -11.84 7.46 -1.31
CA ALA A 8 -11.51 6.07 -1.03
C ALA A 8 -12.76 5.19 -0.98
N GLN A 9 -13.78 5.58 -0.21
CA GLN A 9 -15.04 4.85 -0.11
C GLN A 9 -15.79 4.73 -1.45
N THR A 10 -15.64 5.71 -2.33
CA THR A 10 -16.27 5.70 -3.65
C THR A 10 -15.58 4.70 -4.60
N ILE A 11 -14.25 4.62 -4.58
CA ILE A 11 -13.48 3.83 -5.54
C ILE A 11 -13.16 2.41 -5.04
N GLU A 12 -13.05 2.19 -3.74
CA GLU A 12 -12.63 0.91 -3.15
C GLU A 12 -13.47 -0.28 -3.60
N PRO A 13 -14.84 -0.23 -3.58
CA PRO A 13 -15.66 -1.36 -4.03
C PRO A 13 -15.42 -1.76 -5.48
N SER A 14 -15.15 -0.78 -6.35
CA SER A 14 -14.85 -1.04 -7.76
C SER A 14 -13.48 -1.67 -7.95
N LEU A 15 -12.48 -1.23 -7.21
CA LEU A 15 -11.15 -1.82 -7.23
C LEU A 15 -11.17 -3.26 -6.74
N GLU A 16 -11.87 -3.55 -5.66
CA GLU A 16 -12.03 -4.90 -5.12
C GLU A 16 -12.72 -5.84 -6.11
N ALA A 17 -13.78 -5.37 -6.79
CA ALA A 17 -14.47 -6.13 -7.82
C ALA A 17 -13.57 -6.46 -9.03
N MET A 18 -12.55 -5.64 -9.30
CA MET A 18 -11.56 -5.83 -10.36
C MET A 18 -10.36 -6.67 -9.91
N GLY A 19 -10.27 -7.07 -8.64
CA GLY A 19 -9.17 -7.86 -8.07
C GLY A 19 -7.99 -7.03 -7.55
N TYR A 20 -8.25 -5.80 -7.13
CA TYR A 20 -7.25 -4.90 -6.54
C TYR A 20 -7.63 -4.45 -5.15
N HIS A 21 -6.64 -4.24 -4.29
CA HIS A 21 -6.80 -3.59 -2.99
C HIS A 21 -6.39 -2.12 -3.07
N LEU A 22 -7.21 -1.24 -2.54
CA LEU A 22 -6.85 0.14 -2.32
C LEU A 22 -5.89 0.24 -1.14
N VAL A 23 -4.70 0.80 -1.36
CA VAL A 23 -3.69 1.00 -0.32
C VAL A 23 -3.79 2.41 0.27
N ARG A 24 -3.85 3.43 -0.57
CA ARG A 24 -3.91 4.83 -0.13
C ARG A 24 -4.43 5.76 -1.21
N VAL A 25 -5.11 6.81 -0.77
CA VAL A 25 -5.48 7.97 -1.59
C VAL A 25 -4.80 9.21 -1.03
N VAL A 26 -4.14 9.97 -1.89
CA VAL A 26 -3.47 11.24 -1.52
C VAL A 26 -3.84 12.32 -2.52
N ILE A 27 -4.13 13.51 -2.01
CA ILE A 27 -4.32 14.71 -2.82
C ILE A 27 -3.14 15.64 -2.55
N THR A 28 -2.39 15.94 -3.57
CA THR A 28 -1.28 16.90 -3.50
C THR A 28 -1.72 18.21 -4.15
N SER A 29 -1.58 19.30 -3.42
CA SER A 29 -1.88 20.64 -3.89
C SER A 29 -0.68 21.21 -4.65
N GLY A 30 -0.93 21.82 -5.83
CA GLY A 30 0.07 22.45 -6.65
C GLY A 30 -0.62 23.41 -7.64
N ARG A 31 0.07 23.77 -8.73
CA ARG A 31 -0.57 24.51 -9.83
C ARG A 31 -1.78 23.77 -10.40
N ARG A 32 -1.72 22.46 -10.38
CA ARG A 32 -2.79 21.52 -10.67
C ARG A 32 -2.80 20.49 -9.55
N ALA A 33 -3.97 20.21 -8.98
CA ALA A 33 -4.09 19.18 -7.97
C ALA A 33 -3.76 17.81 -8.58
N THR A 34 -3.07 16.97 -7.83
CA THR A 34 -2.83 15.57 -8.22
C THR A 34 -3.52 14.66 -7.23
N LEU A 35 -4.40 13.81 -7.75
CA LEU A 35 -5.01 12.71 -7.01
C LEU A 35 -4.21 11.45 -7.27
N GLN A 36 -3.47 10.99 -6.28
CA GLN A 36 -2.72 9.74 -6.34
C GLN A 36 -3.52 8.63 -5.67
N VAL A 37 -3.79 7.57 -6.42
CA VAL A 37 -4.41 6.34 -5.95
C VAL A 37 -3.36 5.25 -5.97
N MET A 38 -3.03 4.74 -4.80
CA MET A 38 -2.11 3.63 -4.64
C MET A 38 -2.91 2.35 -4.44
N ALA A 39 -2.69 1.36 -5.30
CA ALA A 39 -3.37 0.08 -5.28
C ALA A 39 -2.40 -1.08 -5.48
N GLU A 40 -2.81 -2.27 -5.09
CA GLU A 40 -2.07 -3.52 -5.29
C GLU A 40 -3.01 -4.63 -5.75
N ARG A 41 -2.45 -5.66 -6.37
CA ARG A 41 -3.23 -6.84 -6.79
C ARG A 41 -3.57 -7.72 -5.58
N CYS A 42 -4.79 -8.30 -5.60
CA CYS A 42 -5.23 -9.23 -4.54
C CYS A 42 -4.48 -10.58 -4.57
N ASP A 43 -3.84 -10.91 -5.71
CA ASP A 43 -3.09 -12.16 -5.90
C ASP A 43 -1.59 -12.02 -5.58
N ASP A 44 -1.19 -10.94 -4.92
CA ASP A 44 0.20 -10.63 -4.55
C ASP A 44 1.18 -10.53 -5.73
N GLN A 45 0.67 -10.48 -6.98
CA GLN A 45 1.50 -10.26 -8.15
C GLN A 45 1.89 -8.78 -8.30
N PRO A 46 3.03 -8.48 -8.92
CA PRO A 46 3.39 -7.11 -9.23
C PRO A 46 2.35 -6.45 -10.14
N MET A 47 2.06 -5.17 -9.86
CA MET A 47 1.22 -4.35 -10.74
C MET A 47 1.89 -4.16 -12.09
N THR A 48 1.11 -4.32 -13.15
CA THR A 48 1.55 -4.06 -14.53
C THR A 48 1.07 -2.68 -15.00
N VAL A 49 1.60 -2.21 -16.13
CA VAL A 49 1.12 -0.99 -16.78
C VAL A 49 -0.35 -1.12 -17.18
N GLU A 50 -0.75 -2.31 -17.64
CA GLU A 50 -2.15 -2.58 -18.02
C GLU A 50 -3.07 -2.54 -16.79
N ASP A 51 -2.65 -3.08 -15.65
CA ASP A 51 -3.39 -2.96 -14.38
C ASP A 51 -3.64 -1.49 -14.03
N CYS A 52 -2.60 -0.67 -14.09
CA CYS A 52 -2.70 0.76 -13.83
C CYS A 52 -3.66 1.46 -14.80
N ALA A 53 -3.63 1.09 -16.08
CA ALA A 53 -4.52 1.64 -17.08
C ALA A 53 -5.99 1.25 -16.84
N GLN A 54 -6.26 0.00 -16.46
CA GLN A 54 -7.61 -0.45 -16.10
C GLN A 54 -8.15 0.28 -14.88
N ILE A 55 -7.35 0.39 -13.82
CA ILE A 55 -7.71 1.13 -12.61
C ILE A 55 -7.98 2.60 -12.95
N SER A 56 -7.11 3.23 -13.74
CA SER A 56 -7.26 4.63 -14.14
C SER A 56 -8.59 4.89 -14.86
N ARG A 57 -8.97 4.02 -15.79
CA ARG A 57 -10.25 4.14 -16.51
C ARG A 57 -11.46 4.01 -15.58
N SER A 58 -11.43 3.02 -14.69
CA SER A 58 -12.51 2.79 -13.72
C SER A 58 -12.64 3.92 -12.72
N VAL A 59 -11.53 4.36 -12.15
CA VAL A 59 -11.50 5.46 -11.16
C VAL A 59 -11.94 6.77 -11.81
N SER A 60 -11.46 7.09 -13.01
CA SER A 60 -11.90 8.30 -13.74
C SER A 60 -13.41 8.33 -13.94
N ALA A 61 -14.01 7.22 -14.39
CA ALA A 61 -15.45 7.14 -14.61
C ALA A 61 -16.25 7.35 -13.31
N LEU A 62 -15.80 6.79 -12.20
CA LEU A 62 -16.45 6.98 -10.90
C LEU A 62 -16.33 8.40 -10.38
N LEU A 63 -15.16 9.01 -10.56
CA LEU A 63 -14.91 10.39 -10.10
C LEU A 63 -15.62 11.42 -10.96
N ASP A 64 -15.83 11.17 -12.24
CA ASP A 64 -16.61 12.02 -13.12
C ASP A 64 -18.09 12.12 -12.67
N VAL A 65 -18.62 11.03 -12.11
CA VAL A 65 -19.98 11.01 -11.56
C VAL A 65 -20.05 11.63 -10.17
N ALA A 66 -19.05 11.32 -9.32
CA ALA A 66 -19.04 11.76 -7.92
C ALA A 66 -18.60 13.22 -7.74
N ASP A 67 -17.83 13.76 -8.71
CA ASP A 67 -17.24 15.12 -8.74
C ASP A 67 -16.70 15.57 -7.36
N PRO A 68 -15.77 14.80 -6.76
CA PRO A 68 -15.32 15.05 -5.39
C PRO A 68 -14.26 16.16 -5.29
N LEU A 69 -13.75 16.64 -6.42
CA LEU A 69 -12.67 17.62 -6.53
C LEU A 69 -13.13 18.86 -7.30
N ALA A 70 -13.04 20.01 -6.67
CA ALA A 70 -13.29 21.28 -7.35
C ALA A 70 -12.14 21.59 -8.32
N GLY A 71 -12.46 21.63 -9.63
CA GLY A 71 -11.51 22.01 -10.69
C GLY A 71 -10.73 20.83 -11.29
N ALA A 72 -9.83 21.18 -12.21
CA ALA A 72 -9.05 20.20 -12.94
C ALA A 72 -7.96 19.58 -12.06
N TYR A 73 -7.84 18.25 -12.13
CA TYR A 73 -6.80 17.49 -11.43
C TYR A 73 -6.14 16.48 -12.37
N THR A 74 -4.98 15.98 -11.96
CA THR A 74 -4.29 14.88 -12.61
C THR A 74 -4.52 13.62 -11.77
N LEU A 75 -4.99 12.53 -12.39
CA LEU A 75 -5.10 11.23 -11.74
C LEU A 75 -3.82 10.43 -11.97
N GLU A 76 -3.21 9.96 -10.89
CA GLU A 76 -2.05 9.08 -10.90
C GLU A 76 -2.38 7.77 -10.21
N ILE A 77 -2.15 6.65 -10.91
CA ILE A 77 -2.25 5.31 -10.34
C ILE A 77 -0.85 4.79 -10.08
N SER A 78 -0.61 4.32 -8.87
CA SER A 78 0.69 3.78 -8.48
C SER A 78 0.54 2.48 -7.68
N SER A 79 1.58 1.66 -7.68
CA SER A 79 1.72 0.53 -6.78
C SER A 79 2.48 0.94 -5.52
N PRO A 80 2.30 0.21 -4.38
CA PRO A 80 3.17 0.38 -3.23
C PRO A 80 4.63 0.09 -3.61
N GLY A 81 5.55 0.94 -3.14
CA GLY A 81 6.98 0.66 -3.22
C GLY A 81 7.40 -0.46 -2.28
N ILE A 82 8.70 -0.82 -2.29
CA ILE A 82 9.26 -1.85 -1.39
C ILE A 82 9.07 -1.43 0.07
N ASP A 83 9.24 -0.13 0.39
CA ASP A 83 9.00 0.49 1.69
C ASP A 83 7.52 0.92 1.83
N ARG A 84 6.61 0.02 1.52
CA ARG A 84 5.17 0.28 1.43
C ARG A 84 4.56 0.83 2.73
N PRO A 85 3.53 1.70 2.63
CA PRO A 85 2.72 2.04 3.79
C PRO A 85 1.93 0.82 4.28
N LEU A 86 1.80 0.70 5.60
CA LEU A 86 0.98 -0.31 6.28
C LEU A 86 -0.32 0.36 6.69
N VAL A 87 -1.42 -0.01 6.09
CA VAL A 87 -2.71 0.68 6.26
C VAL A 87 -3.73 -0.20 6.96
N ARG A 88 -3.74 -1.48 6.64
CA ARG A 88 -4.66 -2.48 7.19
C ARG A 88 -4.02 -3.21 8.37
N THR A 89 -4.86 -3.69 9.28
CA THR A 89 -4.40 -4.49 10.42
C THR A 89 -3.66 -5.74 9.95
N GLU A 90 -4.15 -6.38 8.89
CA GLU A 90 -3.56 -7.58 8.30
C GLU A 90 -2.16 -7.34 7.74
N ASP A 91 -1.84 -6.10 7.33
CA ASP A 91 -0.49 -5.75 6.85
C ASP A 91 0.57 -5.98 7.94
N TYR A 92 0.26 -5.71 9.20
CA TYR A 92 1.20 -5.92 10.30
C TYR A 92 1.51 -7.39 10.55
N ASP A 93 0.56 -8.27 10.32
CA ASP A 93 0.75 -9.72 10.43
C ASP A 93 1.45 -10.27 9.19
N ARG A 94 1.07 -9.79 8.00
CA ARG A 94 1.68 -10.18 6.73
C ARG A 94 3.17 -9.85 6.66
N PHE A 95 3.57 -8.71 7.19
CA PHE A 95 4.96 -8.23 7.19
C PHE A 95 5.68 -8.47 8.51
N GLN A 96 5.24 -9.45 9.28
CA GLN A 96 5.94 -9.93 10.48
C GLN A 96 7.41 -10.25 10.17
N GLY A 97 8.31 -9.85 11.05
CA GLY A 97 9.74 -10.04 10.89
C GLY A 97 10.47 -8.92 10.14
N PHE A 98 9.75 -8.03 9.46
CA PHE A 98 10.35 -6.86 8.82
C PHE A 98 10.34 -5.64 9.73
N GLU A 99 11.28 -4.74 9.48
CA GLU A 99 11.39 -3.49 10.21
C GLU A 99 10.38 -2.46 9.70
N ALA A 100 9.74 -1.75 10.63
CA ALA A 100 8.77 -0.71 10.32
C ALA A 100 9.02 0.57 11.12
N LYS A 101 8.58 1.69 10.57
CA LYS A 101 8.44 2.98 11.27
C LYS A 101 6.96 3.22 11.53
N ILE A 102 6.64 3.47 12.78
CA ILE A 102 5.28 3.73 13.26
C ILE A 102 5.23 5.15 13.82
N GLU A 103 4.23 5.91 13.41
CA GLU A 103 3.93 7.22 13.96
C GLU A 103 2.54 7.21 14.60
N LEU A 104 2.46 7.61 15.84
CA LEU A 104 1.21 7.69 16.60
C LEU A 104 0.57 9.07 16.48
N ALA A 105 -0.75 9.11 16.51
CA ALA A 105 -1.52 10.35 16.56
C ALA A 105 -1.29 11.09 17.89
N LEU A 106 -1.24 10.34 18.98
CA LEU A 106 -0.93 10.85 20.31
C LEU A 106 0.38 10.24 20.84
N PRO A 107 1.20 11.00 21.57
CA PRO A 107 2.44 10.47 22.10
C PRO A 107 2.17 9.46 23.23
N ILE A 108 3.00 8.42 23.30
CA ILE A 108 3.12 7.51 24.44
C ILE A 108 4.49 7.78 25.06
N ASP A 109 4.53 8.05 26.36
CA ASP A 109 5.75 8.41 27.11
C ASP A 109 6.55 9.53 26.41
N GLY A 110 5.85 10.53 25.85
CA GLY A 110 6.44 11.67 25.14
C GLY A 110 6.95 11.35 23.74
N ARG A 111 6.78 10.13 23.24
CA ARG A 111 7.22 9.70 21.92
C ARG A 111 6.06 9.44 20.97
N ARG A 112 6.17 9.93 19.75
CA ARG A 112 5.22 9.66 18.65
C ARG A 112 5.76 8.72 17.61
N ARG A 113 7.09 8.58 17.50
CA ARG A 113 7.75 7.81 16.45
C ARG A 113 8.50 6.64 17.06
N PHE A 114 8.20 5.48 16.52
CA PHE A 114 8.81 4.21 16.93
C PHE A 114 9.38 3.52 15.70
N ARG A 115 10.47 2.82 15.89
CA ARG A 115 11.10 1.99 14.88
C ARG A 115 11.43 0.65 15.50
N GLY A 116 11.09 -0.42 14.81
CA GLY A 116 11.37 -1.77 15.28
C GLY A 116 10.86 -2.83 14.31
N ARG A 117 11.10 -4.07 14.68
CA ARG A 117 10.66 -5.23 13.91
C ARG A 117 9.23 -5.57 14.27
N LEU A 118 8.39 -5.78 13.26
CA LEU A 118 7.01 -6.19 13.45
C LEU A 118 6.95 -7.61 14.01
N LEU A 119 6.18 -7.79 15.09
CA LEU A 119 5.89 -9.08 15.72
C LEU A 119 4.44 -9.53 15.47
N GLY A 120 3.69 -8.76 14.68
CA GLY A 120 2.28 -8.97 14.40
C GLY A 120 1.36 -8.24 15.35
N THR A 121 0.10 -8.59 15.31
CA THR A 121 -0.94 -7.98 16.14
C THR A 121 -1.38 -8.91 17.27
N SER A 122 -1.87 -8.34 18.36
CA SER A 122 -2.48 -9.07 19.46
C SER A 122 -3.69 -8.26 19.94
N GLY A 123 -4.89 -8.75 19.57
CA GLY A 123 -6.14 -8.02 19.82
C GLY A 123 -6.13 -6.64 19.15
N SER A 124 -6.24 -5.58 19.95
CA SER A 124 -6.22 -4.19 19.48
C SER A 124 -4.83 -3.54 19.50
N SER A 125 -3.76 -4.31 19.70
CA SER A 125 -2.39 -3.83 19.84
C SER A 125 -1.47 -4.36 18.77
N LEU A 126 -0.60 -3.49 18.24
CA LEU A 126 0.54 -3.84 17.41
C LEU A 126 1.73 -4.18 18.31
N ARG A 127 2.37 -5.30 18.09
CA ARG A 127 3.59 -5.73 18.79
C ARG A 127 4.81 -5.37 17.95
N LEU A 128 5.77 -4.71 18.59
CA LEU A 128 6.99 -4.22 17.94
C LEU A 128 8.21 -4.58 18.80
N ALA A 129 9.19 -5.24 18.22
CA ALA A 129 10.50 -5.45 18.86
C ALA A 129 11.39 -4.25 18.61
N THR A 130 11.74 -3.52 19.65
CA THR A 130 12.63 -2.36 19.61
C THR A 130 13.97 -2.68 20.30
N GLU A 131 14.93 -1.79 20.19
CA GLU A 131 16.22 -1.90 20.89
C GLU A 131 16.06 -2.01 22.43
N ASN A 132 14.96 -1.47 22.96
CA ASN A 132 14.65 -1.49 24.39
C ASN A 132 13.73 -2.65 24.83
N GLY A 133 13.49 -3.62 23.93
CA GLY A 133 12.63 -4.75 24.15
C GLY A 133 11.32 -4.71 23.36
N GLU A 134 10.41 -5.62 23.68
CA GLU A 134 9.10 -5.70 23.04
C GLU A 134 8.19 -4.56 23.56
N MET A 135 7.48 -3.95 22.63
CA MET A 135 6.56 -2.84 22.90
C MET A 135 5.20 -3.13 22.26
N GLN A 136 4.15 -2.73 22.92
CA GLN A 136 2.78 -2.80 22.41
C GLN A 136 2.25 -1.40 22.16
N LEU A 137 1.77 -1.17 20.94
CA LEU A 137 1.19 0.11 20.51
C LEU A 137 -0.28 -0.09 20.17
N PRO A 138 -1.21 0.73 20.69
CA PRO A 138 -2.61 0.62 20.32
C PRO A 138 -2.79 0.89 18.82
N LEU A 139 -3.42 -0.03 18.10
CA LEU A 139 -3.70 0.10 16.65
C LEU A 139 -4.50 1.37 16.35
N ALA A 140 -5.48 1.69 17.20
CA ALA A 140 -6.30 2.89 17.07
C ALA A 140 -5.49 4.21 17.16
N SER A 141 -4.32 4.18 17.78
CA SER A 141 -3.44 5.34 17.92
C SER A 141 -2.42 5.48 16.78
N VAL A 142 -2.32 4.51 15.89
CA VAL A 142 -1.40 4.56 14.75
C VAL A 142 -1.94 5.55 13.72
N ALA A 143 -1.21 6.64 13.49
CA ALA A 143 -1.51 7.62 12.45
C ALA A 143 -0.89 7.23 11.12
N ARG A 144 0.36 6.74 11.15
CA ARG A 144 1.10 6.29 9.96
C ARG A 144 2.01 5.14 10.32
N ALA A 145 2.12 4.20 9.39
CA ALA A 145 3.08 3.11 9.47
C ALA A 145 3.62 2.79 8.08
N LYS A 146 4.91 2.46 7.99
CA LYS A 146 5.52 2.00 6.75
C LYS A 146 6.68 1.06 7.02
N LEU A 147 6.93 0.14 6.10
CA LEU A 147 8.13 -0.69 6.12
C LEU A 147 9.39 0.17 5.93
N VAL A 148 10.49 -0.26 6.55
CA VAL A 148 11.81 0.32 6.34
C VAL A 148 12.53 -0.49 5.29
N LEU A 149 13.16 0.19 4.34
CA LEU A 149 13.99 -0.45 3.32
C LEU A 149 15.23 -1.05 4.00
N THR A 150 15.24 -2.37 4.13
CA THR A 150 16.35 -3.15 4.68
C THR A 150 16.80 -4.19 3.66
N ASP A 151 18.00 -4.74 3.82
CA ASP A 151 18.50 -5.81 2.95
C ASP A 151 17.59 -7.05 2.98
N ASP A 152 17.00 -7.35 4.13
CA ASP A 152 16.03 -8.45 4.28
C ASP A 152 14.78 -8.20 3.43
N LEU A 153 14.24 -6.98 3.45
CA LEU A 153 13.09 -6.59 2.65
C LEU A 153 13.40 -6.62 1.15
N LEU A 154 14.57 -6.12 0.74
CA LEU A 154 15.04 -6.18 -0.64
C LEU A 154 15.21 -7.63 -1.12
N THR A 155 15.73 -8.50 -0.28
CA THR A 155 15.92 -9.92 -0.59
C THR A 155 14.57 -10.63 -0.73
N ALA A 156 13.62 -10.36 0.17
CA ALA A 156 12.28 -10.92 0.10
C ALA A 156 11.54 -10.48 -1.17
N ALA A 157 11.62 -9.19 -1.51
CA ALA A 157 11.02 -8.64 -2.73
C ALA A 157 11.60 -9.30 -4.00
N ARG A 158 12.93 -9.51 -4.06
CA ARG A 158 13.59 -10.18 -5.19
C ARG A 158 13.20 -11.65 -5.32
N ARG A 159 13.01 -12.36 -4.21
CA ARG A 159 12.54 -13.77 -4.21
C ARG A 159 11.14 -13.87 -4.79
N ASN A 160 10.24 -12.97 -4.39
CA ASN A 160 8.87 -12.93 -4.90
C ASN A 160 8.82 -12.70 -6.40
N THR A 161 9.65 -11.77 -6.91
CA THR A 161 9.74 -11.48 -8.35
C THR A 161 10.27 -12.67 -9.15
N ARG A 162 11.19 -13.48 -8.61
CA ARG A 162 11.76 -14.66 -9.29
C ARG A 162 10.81 -15.85 -9.35
N GLN A 163 9.94 -16.01 -8.36
CA GLN A 163 8.96 -17.12 -8.34
C GLN A 163 7.82 -16.93 -9.35
N HIS A 164 7.66 -15.72 -9.87
CA HIS A 164 6.57 -15.33 -10.77
C HIS A 164 7.06 -14.92 -12.17
N ALA A 165 8.31 -15.23 -12.53
CA ALA A 165 8.76 -15.09 -13.91
C ALA A 165 7.98 -16.08 -14.78
N PRO A 166 7.26 -15.64 -15.84
CA PRO A 166 6.54 -16.54 -16.71
C PRO A 166 7.55 -17.48 -17.36
N SER A 167 7.30 -18.78 -17.26
CA SER A 167 8.05 -19.81 -18.00
C SER A 167 7.96 -19.49 -19.49
N GLN A 168 9.09 -19.20 -20.09
CA GLN A 168 9.15 -18.99 -21.54
C GLN A 168 8.64 -20.25 -22.25
N PRO A 169 7.72 -20.15 -23.20
CA PRO A 169 7.32 -21.30 -23.99
C PRO A 169 8.53 -21.78 -24.78
N HIS A 170 8.93 -23.02 -24.57
CA HIS A 170 9.93 -23.71 -25.38
C HIS A 170 9.45 -23.73 -26.82
N LEU A 171 10.01 -22.89 -27.65
CA LEU A 171 9.94 -23.03 -29.12
C LEU A 171 10.64 -24.34 -29.48
N ARG A 172 9.84 -25.35 -29.85
CA ARG A 172 10.37 -26.57 -30.47
C ARG A 172 10.96 -26.17 -31.82
N PRO A 173 12.20 -26.58 -32.18
CA PRO A 173 12.72 -26.40 -33.51
C PRO A 173 11.93 -27.30 -34.45
N GLN A 174 11.33 -26.69 -35.45
CA GLN A 174 10.75 -27.44 -36.59
C GLN A 174 11.92 -28.00 -37.41
N LYS A 175 11.98 -29.33 -37.49
CA LYS A 175 12.85 -30.03 -38.45
C LYS A 175 12.20 -29.94 -39.84
N HIS A 176 12.93 -29.39 -40.79
CA HIS A 176 12.70 -29.60 -42.23
C HIS A 176 13.22 -30.94 -42.66
#